data_6104f19456ddb861e77a533a85a2d5ae
#
_entry.id   6104f19456ddb861e77a533a85a2d5ae
#
_cell.length_a   1.000
_cell.length_b   1.000
_cell.length_c   1.000
_cell.angle_alpha   90.00
_cell.angle_beta   90.00
_cell.angle_gamma   90.00
#
_symmetry.space_group_name_H-M   'P 1'
#
loop_
_entity.id
_entity.type
_entity.pdbx_description
1 polymer ?
#
loop_
_entity_poly.entity_id
_entity_poly.type
_entity_poly.pdbx_seq_one_letter_code
_entity_poly.pdbx_strand_id
1 'polypeptide(L)'
;MSVNFIELQDKIKSEPELIVKILEHLDYKDVKDKGDYYSARNSDGDNSNAFVIYKDTLKYRNYTRGHNGNIISLVMNTCHCEFPKALELLSKWIGFEGSDYKIKYPFHSFYKQVIADQYGIIPTLKGYDEALLPPSNNFSLKWIREGVDLNTQKVFGIRFDLETNGIVIPEYTVDNILVGAKWRNADPFCDMNERWNMYLKFNQSYNLYGLNVNYSDIINKGKVVILEAEKSCCHLYGWGCKLGVSVNGHHISKVQQTLLKSLMCDEIIVGFDKDVKEDEVRYNCEQLKSKNIIFKNKISYIYDKDGLLGEKDSPTDKGSEVFKELLKRRIVA
;
A
#
# COMPACT_ATOMS: atom_id res chain seq x y z
N MET A 1 4.83 -3.44 -22.65
CA MET A 1 5.78 -4.27 -21.88
C MET A 1 5.46 -4.04 -20.42
N SER A 2 5.07 -5.06 -19.71
CA SER A 2 4.85 -4.95 -18.26
C SER A 2 6.10 -5.51 -17.58
N VAL A 3 6.78 -4.65 -16.84
CA VAL A 3 7.98 -4.98 -16.09
C VAL A 3 7.60 -5.53 -14.74
N ASN A 4 8.12 -6.71 -14.40
CA ASN A 4 7.92 -7.29 -13.07
C ASN A 4 8.80 -6.56 -12.05
N PHE A 5 8.16 -5.84 -11.12
CA PHE A 5 8.80 -5.06 -10.08
C PHE A 5 9.77 -5.87 -9.19
N ILE A 6 9.39 -7.08 -8.83
CA ILE A 6 10.19 -7.92 -7.92
C ILE A 6 11.42 -8.46 -8.64
N GLU A 7 11.24 -9.00 -9.84
CA GLU A 7 12.36 -9.48 -10.64
C GLU A 7 13.36 -8.34 -10.94
N LEU A 8 12.83 -7.13 -11.17
CA LEU A 8 13.65 -5.93 -11.33
C LEU A 8 14.45 -5.62 -10.06
N GLN A 9 13.81 -5.65 -8.88
CA GLN A 9 14.49 -5.43 -7.61
C GLN A 9 15.51 -6.54 -7.31
N ASP A 10 15.14 -7.79 -7.53
CA ASP A 10 16.02 -8.94 -7.27
C ASP A 10 17.25 -8.90 -8.19
N LYS A 11 17.05 -8.51 -9.46
CA LYS A 11 18.19 -8.28 -10.37
C LYS A 11 19.11 -7.17 -9.86
N ILE A 12 18.56 -6.03 -9.43
CA ILE A 12 19.37 -4.91 -8.92
C ILE A 12 20.11 -5.33 -7.63
N LYS A 13 19.49 -6.13 -6.76
CA LYS A 13 20.15 -6.63 -5.54
C LYS A 13 21.23 -7.65 -5.84
N SER A 14 21.03 -8.52 -6.82
CA SER A 14 22.00 -9.52 -7.24
C SER A 14 23.19 -8.93 -8.02
N GLU A 15 22.99 -7.78 -8.64
CA GLU A 15 24.00 -7.04 -9.41
C GLU A 15 24.06 -5.58 -8.92
N PRO A 16 24.64 -5.31 -7.72
CA PRO A 16 24.59 -3.96 -7.10
C PRO A 16 25.20 -2.84 -7.94
N GLU A 17 26.09 -3.15 -8.88
CA GLU A 17 26.63 -2.20 -9.84
C GLU A 17 25.56 -1.55 -10.74
N LEU A 18 24.39 -2.18 -10.88
CA LEU A 18 23.26 -1.57 -11.58
C LEU A 18 22.74 -0.32 -10.86
N ILE A 19 22.93 -0.24 -9.54
CA ILE A 19 22.58 0.96 -8.76
C ILE A 19 23.41 2.16 -9.26
N VAL A 20 24.69 1.96 -9.57
CA VAL A 20 25.56 3.01 -10.07
C VAL A 20 25.04 3.56 -11.39
N LYS A 21 24.67 2.66 -12.33
CA LYS A 21 24.06 3.05 -13.62
C LYS A 21 22.77 3.84 -13.44
N ILE A 22 21.92 3.41 -12.49
CA ILE A 22 20.66 4.13 -12.18
C ILE A 22 20.97 5.53 -11.64
N LEU A 23 21.91 5.64 -10.71
CA LEU A 23 22.31 6.94 -10.15
C LEU A 23 22.90 7.88 -11.21
N GLU A 24 23.66 7.35 -12.17
CA GLU A 24 24.17 8.11 -13.31
C GLU A 24 23.05 8.66 -14.19
N HIS A 25 22.03 7.84 -14.50
CA HIS A 25 20.83 8.28 -15.23
C HIS A 25 20.01 9.33 -14.47
N LEU A 26 20.07 9.33 -13.17
CA LEU A 26 19.42 10.32 -12.29
C LEU A 26 20.31 11.55 -12.01
N ASP A 27 21.44 11.67 -12.71
CA ASP A 27 22.40 12.76 -12.62
C ASP A 27 23.10 12.91 -11.25
N TYR A 28 23.16 11.84 -10.46
CA TYR A 28 24.00 11.80 -9.25
C TYR A 28 25.48 11.71 -9.65
N LYS A 29 26.34 12.40 -8.91
CA LYS A 29 27.77 12.49 -9.18
C LYS A 29 28.60 11.87 -8.05
N ASP A 30 29.86 11.55 -8.34
CA ASP A 30 30.84 11.08 -7.35
C ASP A 30 30.35 9.86 -6.57
N VAL A 31 29.72 8.89 -7.27
CA VAL A 31 29.21 7.65 -6.68
C VAL A 31 30.38 6.84 -6.11
N LYS A 32 30.36 6.55 -4.81
CA LYS A 32 31.40 5.80 -4.11
C LYS A 32 30.81 4.57 -3.45
N ASP A 33 31.46 3.46 -3.65
CA ASP A 33 31.16 2.21 -2.93
C ASP A 33 31.66 2.29 -1.48
N LYS A 34 30.78 1.97 -0.53
CA LYS A 34 31.06 1.96 0.91
C LYS A 34 30.80 0.58 1.55
N GLY A 35 30.89 -0.50 0.75
CA GLY A 35 30.60 -1.85 1.18
C GLY A 35 29.10 -2.14 1.12
N ASP A 36 28.35 -1.82 2.16
CA ASP A 36 26.92 -2.13 2.26
C ASP A 36 26.01 -1.14 1.50
N TYR A 37 26.55 0.02 1.12
CA TYR A 37 25.80 1.07 0.44
C TYR A 37 26.66 1.87 -0.55
N TYR A 38 26.01 2.57 -1.47
CA TYR A 38 26.63 3.62 -2.28
C TYR A 38 26.32 4.99 -1.69
N SER A 39 27.34 5.87 -1.66
CA SER A 39 27.14 7.29 -1.39
C SER A 39 27.34 8.10 -2.68
N ALA A 40 26.62 9.20 -2.82
CA ALA A 40 26.71 10.06 -4.00
C ALA A 40 26.47 11.53 -3.64
N ARG A 41 26.84 12.40 -4.57
CA ARG A 41 26.58 13.83 -4.53
C ARG A 41 25.38 14.15 -5.42
N ASN A 42 24.52 15.06 -4.98
CA ASN A 42 23.50 15.65 -5.86
C ASN A 42 24.16 16.44 -7.00
N SER A 43 23.54 16.51 -8.16
CA SER A 43 24.06 17.23 -9.33
C SER A 43 24.34 18.74 -9.08
N ASP A 44 23.51 19.35 -8.20
CA ASP A 44 23.52 20.76 -7.83
C ASP A 44 24.20 21.05 -6.48
N GLY A 45 24.82 20.05 -5.87
CA GLY A 45 25.46 20.17 -4.54
C GLY A 45 26.94 19.83 -4.57
N ASP A 46 27.64 20.14 -3.49
CA ASP A 46 29.07 19.88 -3.25
C ASP A 46 29.36 18.75 -2.26
N ASN A 47 28.34 18.34 -1.49
CA ASN A 47 28.47 17.29 -0.48
C ASN A 47 28.45 15.89 -1.10
N SER A 48 29.61 15.20 -1.09
CA SER A 48 29.76 13.84 -1.63
C SER A 48 29.04 12.74 -0.85
N ASN A 49 28.47 13.05 0.32
CA ASN A 49 27.68 12.15 1.15
C ASN A 49 26.22 12.62 1.31
N ALA A 50 25.77 13.50 0.42
CA ALA A 50 24.41 14.04 0.45
C ALA A 50 23.33 12.95 0.25
N PHE A 51 23.70 11.88 -0.46
CA PHE A 51 22.83 10.77 -0.81
C PHE A 51 23.46 9.44 -0.47
N VAL A 52 22.65 8.51 0.05
CA VAL A 52 23.05 7.12 0.28
C VAL A 52 21.95 6.17 -0.19
N ILE A 53 22.34 5.00 -0.72
CA ILE A 53 21.43 3.90 -1.08
C ILE A 53 22.03 2.56 -0.68
N TYR A 54 21.27 1.76 0.07
CA TYR A 54 21.70 0.46 0.58
C TYR A 54 21.50 -0.62 -0.48
N LYS A 55 22.50 -1.50 -0.67
CA LYS A 55 22.53 -2.52 -1.71
C LYS A 55 21.52 -3.64 -1.47
N ASP A 56 21.33 -4.02 -0.21
CA ASP A 56 20.47 -5.14 0.22
C ASP A 56 18.97 -4.81 0.20
N THR A 57 18.64 -3.58 0.61
CA THR A 57 17.25 -3.11 0.73
C THR A 57 16.79 -2.23 -0.41
N LEU A 58 17.71 -1.70 -1.22
CA LEU A 58 17.49 -0.66 -2.23
C LEU A 58 16.84 0.60 -1.65
N LYS A 59 16.96 0.79 -0.34
CA LYS A 59 16.46 1.96 0.35
C LYS A 59 17.47 3.10 0.25
N TYR A 60 16.97 4.31 -0.04
CA TYR A 60 17.82 5.50 -0.12
C TYR A 60 17.44 6.57 0.89
N ARG A 61 18.38 7.45 1.18
CA ARG A 61 18.17 8.69 1.90
C ARG A 61 18.98 9.81 1.25
N ASN A 62 18.31 10.93 0.95
CA ASN A 62 18.94 12.16 0.50
C ASN A 62 18.88 13.17 1.66
N TYR A 63 20.00 13.40 2.30
CA TYR A 63 20.10 14.22 3.52
C TYR A 63 19.90 15.71 3.25
N THR A 64 20.29 16.20 2.07
CA THR A 64 20.19 17.61 1.72
C THR A 64 18.83 18.01 1.19
N ARG A 65 18.14 17.06 0.53
CA ARG A 65 16.80 17.28 -0.05
C ARG A 65 15.66 16.75 0.83
N GLY A 66 15.97 16.08 1.93
CA GLY A 66 14.99 15.54 2.87
C GLY A 66 14.15 14.38 2.32
N HIS A 67 14.55 13.75 1.20
CA HIS A 67 13.84 12.64 0.58
C HIS A 67 14.39 11.29 1.03
N ASN A 68 13.51 10.34 1.24
CA ASN A 68 13.84 8.93 1.51
C ASN A 68 12.83 8.01 0.84
N GLY A 69 13.18 6.75 0.68
CA GLY A 69 12.31 5.74 0.08
C GLY A 69 13.09 4.57 -0.50
N ASN A 70 12.52 3.89 -1.47
CA ASN A 70 13.17 2.83 -2.23
C ASN A 70 13.61 3.33 -3.63
N ILE A 71 14.32 2.48 -4.38
CA ILE A 71 14.87 2.85 -5.69
C ILE A 71 13.80 3.29 -6.70
N ILE A 72 12.55 2.81 -6.60
CA ILE A 72 11.45 3.25 -7.47
C ILE A 72 11.00 4.64 -7.08
N SER A 73 10.77 4.88 -5.78
CA SER A 73 10.40 6.22 -5.32
C SER A 73 11.50 7.25 -5.60
N LEU A 74 12.77 6.81 -5.67
CA LEU A 74 13.87 7.65 -6.11
C LEU A 74 13.66 8.11 -7.56
N VAL A 75 13.36 7.16 -8.47
CA VAL A 75 13.10 7.48 -9.88
C VAL A 75 11.85 8.35 -10.03
N MET A 76 10.76 7.99 -9.33
CA MET A 76 9.51 8.77 -9.36
C MET A 76 9.75 10.22 -8.92
N ASN A 77 10.46 10.43 -7.82
CA ASN A 77 10.74 11.76 -7.29
C ASN A 77 11.68 12.58 -8.17
N THR A 78 12.73 11.94 -8.72
CA THR A 78 13.74 12.65 -9.52
C THR A 78 13.24 12.92 -10.95
N CYS A 79 12.50 11.99 -11.54
CA CYS A 79 11.96 12.13 -12.90
C CYS A 79 10.54 12.73 -12.92
N HIS A 80 9.93 13.05 -11.78
CA HIS A 80 8.56 13.57 -11.66
C HIS A 80 7.54 12.71 -12.41
N CYS A 81 7.63 11.39 -12.26
CA CYS A 81 6.80 10.44 -13.01
C CYS A 81 6.05 9.47 -12.08
N GLU A 82 4.97 8.91 -12.60
CA GLU A 82 4.17 7.89 -11.92
C GLU A 82 4.87 6.52 -11.91
N PHE A 83 4.43 5.64 -10.99
CA PHE A 83 5.01 4.32 -10.76
C PHE A 83 5.20 3.46 -12.02
N PRO A 84 4.23 3.33 -12.97
CA PRO A 84 4.43 2.53 -14.18
C PRO A 84 5.56 3.07 -15.04
N LYS A 85 5.69 4.39 -15.12
CA LYS A 85 6.74 5.05 -15.89
C LYS A 85 8.12 4.89 -15.24
N ALA A 86 8.18 4.94 -13.91
CA ALA A 86 9.41 4.69 -13.16
C ALA A 86 9.93 3.27 -13.38
N LEU A 87 9.03 2.27 -13.41
CA LEU A 87 9.38 0.88 -13.75
C LEU A 87 9.93 0.75 -15.17
N GLU A 88 9.28 1.38 -16.13
CA GLU A 88 9.73 1.40 -17.53
C GLU A 88 11.14 2.00 -17.66
N LEU A 89 11.38 3.13 -16.99
CA LEU A 89 12.67 3.81 -17.00
C LEU A 89 13.76 2.93 -16.37
N LEU A 90 13.50 2.37 -15.18
CA LEU A 90 14.45 1.47 -14.51
C LEU A 90 14.81 0.28 -15.39
N SER A 91 13.80 -0.40 -15.97
CA SER A 91 14.04 -1.51 -16.88
C SER A 91 14.94 -1.12 -18.03
N LYS A 92 14.64 0.01 -18.68
CA LYS A 92 15.42 0.52 -19.81
C LYS A 92 16.87 0.80 -19.41
N TRP A 93 17.10 1.46 -18.27
CA TRP A 93 18.44 1.86 -17.83
C TRP A 93 19.34 0.68 -17.47
N ILE A 94 18.77 -0.38 -16.92
CA ILE A 94 19.55 -1.57 -16.55
C ILE A 94 19.55 -2.66 -17.61
N GLY A 95 18.91 -2.41 -18.78
CA GLY A 95 18.79 -3.40 -19.86
C GLY A 95 17.98 -4.63 -19.44
N PHE A 96 16.98 -4.45 -18.58
CA PHE A 96 16.10 -5.51 -18.15
C PHE A 96 15.02 -5.73 -19.21
N GLU A 97 15.23 -6.68 -20.10
CA GLU A 97 14.20 -7.21 -20.97
C GLU A 97 13.34 -8.16 -20.12
N GLY A 98 12.22 -7.63 -19.61
CA GLY A 98 11.25 -8.47 -18.92
C GLY A 98 10.87 -9.62 -19.86
N SER A 99 11.00 -10.85 -19.38
CA SER A 99 10.50 -12.02 -20.12
C SER A 99 9.05 -11.80 -20.52
N ASP A 100 8.65 -12.27 -21.71
CA ASP A 100 7.27 -12.29 -22.22
C ASP A 100 6.32 -13.15 -21.34
N TYR A 101 6.53 -13.08 -20.05
CA TYR A 101 5.63 -13.65 -19.07
C TYR A 101 4.36 -12.80 -19.06
N LYS A 102 3.28 -13.34 -19.57
CA LYS A 102 1.94 -12.96 -19.13
C LYS A 102 2.02 -12.88 -17.61
N ILE A 103 1.95 -11.67 -17.08
CA ILE A 103 2.09 -11.39 -15.64
C ILE A 103 1.06 -12.24 -14.93
N LYS A 104 1.49 -13.40 -14.49
CA LYS A 104 0.56 -14.28 -13.80
C LYS A 104 0.38 -13.83 -12.35
N TYR A 105 1.11 -12.89 -11.81
CA TYR A 105 1.05 -12.36 -10.44
C TYR A 105 2.46 -11.96 -9.96
N PRO A 106 2.93 -10.74 -10.17
CA PRO A 106 4.26 -10.32 -9.69
C PRO A 106 4.39 -10.41 -8.16
N PHE A 107 3.31 -10.09 -7.42
CA PHE A 107 3.24 -10.33 -5.98
C PHE A 107 3.11 -11.82 -5.60
N HIS A 108 2.80 -12.69 -6.52
CA HIS A 108 2.72 -14.12 -6.23
C HIS A 108 4.08 -14.71 -5.85
N SER A 109 5.16 -14.29 -6.47
CA SER A 109 6.52 -14.70 -6.07
C SER A 109 6.91 -14.14 -4.71
N PHE A 110 6.54 -12.88 -4.44
CA PHE A 110 6.72 -12.25 -3.13
C PHE A 110 5.88 -12.95 -2.04
N TYR A 111 4.58 -13.18 -2.28
CA TYR A 111 3.75 -13.98 -1.38
C TYR A 111 4.31 -15.40 -1.19
N LYS A 112 4.78 -16.03 -2.26
CA LYS A 112 5.44 -17.34 -2.18
C LYS A 112 6.64 -17.32 -1.25
N GLN A 113 7.54 -16.39 -1.41
CA GLN A 113 8.77 -16.32 -0.62
C GLN A 113 8.48 -16.02 0.85
N VAL A 114 7.62 -15.03 1.11
CA VAL A 114 7.25 -14.64 2.47
C VAL A 114 6.51 -15.73 3.23
N ILE A 115 5.63 -16.44 2.57
CA ILE A 115 4.82 -17.50 3.21
C ILE A 115 5.58 -18.81 3.27
N ALA A 116 6.39 -19.14 2.27
CA ALA A 116 7.27 -20.31 2.30
C ALA A 116 8.27 -20.26 3.47
N ASP A 117 8.84 -19.08 3.72
CA ASP A 117 9.79 -18.87 4.83
C ASP A 117 9.12 -18.99 6.21
N GLN A 118 7.81 -18.80 6.30
CA GLN A 118 7.09 -18.82 7.58
C GLN A 118 6.24 -20.07 7.83
N TYR A 119 5.70 -20.72 6.78
CA TYR A 119 4.65 -21.73 6.92
C TYR A 119 4.81 -22.98 6.05
N GLY A 120 5.76 -23.01 5.12
CA GLY A 120 5.90 -24.10 4.15
C GLY A 120 4.73 -24.23 3.14
N ILE A 121 3.70 -23.37 3.24
CA ILE A 121 2.52 -23.35 2.37
C ILE A 121 2.42 -21.99 1.70
N ILE A 122 2.38 -21.99 0.39
CA ILE A 122 2.28 -20.76 -0.42
C ILE A 122 0.83 -20.64 -0.92
N PRO A 123 0.02 -19.70 -0.41
CA PRO A 123 -1.32 -19.49 -0.94
C PRO A 123 -1.23 -18.91 -2.34
N THR A 124 -2.02 -19.48 -3.23
CA THR A 124 -2.18 -18.95 -4.60
C THR A 124 -3.39 -18.04 -4.64
N LEU A 125 -3.18 -16.76 -4.90
CA LEU A 125 -4.28 -15.85 -5.20
C LEU A 125 -4.79 -16.16 -6.61
N LYS A 126 -6.09 -16.49 -6.71
CA LYS A 126 -6.76 -16.71 -7.98
C LYS A 126 -7.09 -15.34 -8.59
N GLY A 127 -6.64 -15.08 -9.82
CA GLY A 127 -7.11 -13.94 -10.60
C GLY A 127 -8.47 -14.19 -11.21
N TYR A 128 -9.26 -13.15 -11.31
CA TYR A 128 -10.56 -13.13 -11.94
C TYR A 128 -10.56 -12.21 -13.17
N ASP A 129 -11.43 -12.50 -14.13
CA ASP A 129 -11.69 -11.61 -15.25
C ASP A 129 -12.56 -10.43 -14.78
N GLU A 130 -12.24 -9.23 -15.19
CA GLU A 130 -13.03 -8.00 -14.94
C GLU A 130 -14.47 -8.09 -15.49
N ALA A 131 -14.69 -8.90 -16.53
CA ALA A 131 -16.00 -9.14 -17.11
C ALA A 131 -16.99 -9.82 -16.14
N LEU A 132 -16.50 -10.39 -15.04
CA LEU A 132 -17.32 -10.96 -13.97
C LEU A 132 -17.93 -9.92 -13.03
N LEU A 133 -17.46 -8.67 -13.10
CA LEU A 133 -17.97 -7.58 -12.30
C LEU A 133 -19.12 -6.86 -13.03
N PRO A 134 -20.02 -6.16 -12.31
CA PRO A 134 -21.03 -5.31 -12.93
C PRO A 134 -20.41 -4.24 -13.84
N PRO A 135 -21.20 -3.61 -14.74
CA PRO A 135 -20.69 -2.55 -15.60
C PRO A 135 -19.99 -1.43 -14.83
N SER A 136 -18.85 -0.96 -15.33
CA SER A 136 -17.98 0.01 -14.65
C SER A 136 -18.58 1.42 -14.54
N ASN A 137 -19.68 1.70 -15.23
CA ASN A 137 -20.42 2.97 -15.17
C ASN A 137 -21.57 2.96 -14.14
N ASN A 138 -21.82 1.86 -13.48
CA ASN A 138 -22.81 1.76 -12.42
C ASN A 138 -22.16 2.08 -11.06
N PHE A 139 -22.57 3.19 -10.45
CA PHE A 139 -22.04 3.65 -9.17
C PHE A 139 -23.08 3.61 -8.07
N SER A 140 -22.61 3.49 -6.81
CA SER A 140 -23.48 3.46 -5.66
C SER A 140 -23.86 4.88 -5.21
N LEU A 141 -25.12 5.27 -5.37
CA LEU A 141 -25.66 6.52 -4.83
C LEU A 141 -25.65 6.50 -3.28
N LYS A 142 -25.82 5.34 -2.66
CA LYS A 142 -25.72 5.19 -1.21
C LYS A 142 -24.34 5.63 -0.72
N TRP A 143 -23.27 5.14 -1.34
CA TRP A 143 -21.92 5.50 -0.94
C TRP A 143 -21.58 6.96 -1.25
N ILE A 144 -22.15 7.56 -2.29
CA ILE A 144 -22.03 9.00 -2.51
C ILE A 144 -22.61 9.80 -1.32
N ARG A 145 -23.81 9.42 -0.84
CA ARG A 145 -24.42 10.04 0.34
C ARG A 145 -23.65 9.78 1.63
N GLU A 146 -22.94 8.69 1.71
CA GLU A 146 -22.06 8.32 2.82
C GLU A 146 -20.63 8.89 2.69
N GLY A 147 -20.39 9.81 1.73
CA GLY A 147 -19.12 10.54 1.61
C GLY A 147 -18.06 9.93 0.68
N VAL A 148 -18.39 8.83 -0.02
CA VAL A 148 -17.51 8.27 -1.05
C VAL A 148 -17.93 8.79 -2.42
N ASP A 149 -17.28 9.82 -2.91
CA ASP A 149 -17.60 10.51 -4.15
C ASP A 149 -17.43 9.61 -5.39
N LEU A 150 -17.97 10.07 -6.52
CA LEU A 150 -17.97 9.33 -7.78
C LEU A 150 -16.56 9.02 -8.30
N ASN A 151 -15.63 9.98 -8.16
CA ASN A 151 -14.26 9.79 -8.62
C ASN A 151 -13.56 8.73 -7.78
N THR A 152 -13.75 8.77 -6.47
CA THR A 152 -13.22 7.74 -5.55
C THR A 152 -13.77 6.36 -5.90
N GLN A 153 -15.08 6.22 -6.11
CA GLN A 153 -15.65 4.93 -6.52
C GLN A 153 -15.03 4.43 -7.82
N LYS A 154 -14.86 5.31 -8.81
CA LYS A 154 -14.24 4.98 -10.09
C LYS A 154 -12.79 4.50 -9.93
N VAL A 155 -12.00 5.20 -9.14
CA VAL A 155 -10.58 4.85 -8.92
C VAL A 155 -10.42 3.52 -8.20
N PHE A 156 -11.28 3.22 -7.22
CA PHE A 156 -11.27 1.95 -6.50
C PHE A 156 -12.01 0.82 -7.24
N GLY A 157 -12.57 1.09 -8.43
CA GLY A 157 -13.32 0.13 -9.23
C GLY A 157 -14.66 -0.30 -8.60
N ILE A 158 -15.17 0.45 -7.63
CA ILE A 158 -16.43 0.16 -6.94
C ILE A 158 -17.58 0.30 -7.93
N ARG A 159 -18.49 -0.68 -7.94
CA ARG A 159 -19.62 -0.77 -8.88
C ARG A 159 -20.92 -1.05 -8.13
N PHE A 160 -22.01 -0.73 -8.77
CA PHE A 160 -23.33 -1.07 -8.27
C PHE A 160 -23.96 -2.16 -9.15
N ASP A 161 -24.36 -3.24 -8.54
CA ASP A 161 -25.08 -4.32 -9.21
C ASP A 161 -26.58 -4.08 -9.10
N LEU A 162 -27.21 -3.79 -10.25
CA LEU A 162 -28.64 -3.52 -10.34
C LEU A 162 -29.48 -4.78 -10.11
N GLU A 163 -28.96 -5.95 -10.44
CA GLU A 163 -29.70 -7.20 -10.31
C GLU A 163 -29.83 -7.63 -8.85
N THR A 164 -28.75 -7.50 -8.11
CA THR A 164 -28.70 -7.90 -6.69
C THR A 164 -28.92 -6.75 -5.71
N ASN A 165 -29.13 -5.51 -6.20
CA ASN A 165 -29.24 -4.30 -5.40
C ASN A 165 -28.06 -4.15 -4.42
N GLY A 166 -26.86 -4.37 -4.91
CA GLY A 166 -25.67 -4.39 -4.06
C GLY A 166 -24.49 -3.57 -4.54
N ILE A 167 -23.67 -3.16 -3.58
CA ILE A 167 -22.41 -2.46 -3.84
C ILE A 167 -21.34 -3.53 -3.97
N VAL A 168 -20.74 -3.62 -5.14
CA VAL A 168 -19.62 -4.53 -5.42
C VAL A 168 -18.32 -3.80 -5.20
N ILE A 169 -17.49 -4.34 -4.33
CA ILE A 169 -16.21 -3.77 -3.90
C ILE A 169 -15.12 -4.73 -4.36
N PRO A 170 -14.46 -4.44 -5.49
CA PRO A 170 -13.42 -5.33 -6.01
C PRO A 170 -12.14 -5.21 -5.20
N GLU A 171 -11.44 -6.33 -5.07
CA GLU A 171 -10.16 -6.46 -4.41
C GLU A 171 -9.06 -6.68 -5.44
N TYR A 172 -8.11 -5.79 -5.47
CA TYR A 172 -6.97 -5.85 -6.38
C TYR A 172 -5.66 -6.03 -5.61
N THR A 173 -4.75 -6.81 -6.19
CA THR A 173 -3.36 -6.79 -5.74
C THR A 173 -2.72 -5.45 -6.08
N VAL A 174 -1.56 -5.15 -5.51
CA VAL A 174 -0.78 -3.94 -5.86
C VAL A 174 -0.49 -3.81 -7.36
N ASP A 175 -0.48 -4.92 -8.10
CA ASP A 175 -0.30 -4.98 -9.56
C ASP A 175 -1.60 -4.84 -10.35
N ASN A 176 -2.69 -4.43 -9.70
CA ASN A 176 -4.02 -4.28 -10.29
C ASN A 176 -4.62 -5.59 -10.86
N ILE A 177 -4.30 -6.74 -10.26
CA ILE A 177 -4.95 -7.99 -10.61
C ILE A 177 -6.17 -8.16 -9.73
N LEU A 178 -7.36 -8.34 -10.32
CA LEU A 178 -8.59 -8.63 -9.59
C LEU A 178 -8.47 -10.02 -8.94
N VAL A 179 -8.48 -10.08 -7.61
CA VAL A 179 -8.36 -11.35 -6.84
C VAL A 179 -9.61 -11.70 -6.06
N GLY A 180 -10.60 -10.83 -6.05
CA GLY A 180 -11.86 -11.05 -5.39
C GLY A 180 -12.78 -9.85 -5.47
N ALA A 181 -13.97 -10.00 -4.92
CA ALA A 181 -14.87 -8.87 -4.71
C ALA A 181 -15.82 -9.17 -3.55
N LYS A 182 -16.09 -8.16 -2.74
CA LYS A 182 -17.17 -8.21 -1.74
C LYS A 182 -18.45 -7.63 -2.32
N TRP A 183 -19.55 -8.02 -1.73
CA TRP A 183 -20.86 -7.49 -2.02
C TRP A 183 -21.48 -6.95 -0.73
N ARG A 184 -22.01 -5.74 -0.78
CA ARG A 184 -22.74 -5.11 0.33
C ARG A 184 -24.13 -4.74 -0.09
N ASN A 185 -25.13 -5.22 0.65
CA ASN A 185 -26.52 -4.87 0.43
C ASN A 185 -26.74 -3.35 0.49
N ALA A 186 -27.37 -2.79 -0.54
CA ALA A 186 -27.68 -1.38 -0.57
C ALA A 186 -28.95 -1.03 0.24
N ASP A 187 -29.79 -2.00 0.58
CA ASP A 187 -30.95 -1.79 1.44
C ASP A 187 -30.48 -1.51 2.90
N PRO A 188 -30.81 -0.34 3.46
CA PRO A 188 -30.46 -0.02 4.83
C PRO A 188 -31.24 -0.87 5.87
N PHE A 189 -32.34 -1.49 5.47
CA PHE A 189 -33.21 -2.29 6.34
C PHE A 189 -33.00 -3.80 6.20
N CYS A 190 -31.99 -4.22 5.43
CA CYS A 190 -31.68 -5.65 5.32
C CYS A 190 -31.22 -6.24 6.64
N ASP A 191 -31.49 -7.53 6.84
CA ASP A 191 -31.01 -8.28 7.99
C ASP A 191 -29.47 -8.26 8.06
N MET A 192 -28.94 -8.33 9.29
CA MET A 192 -27.47 -8.30 9.48
C MET A 192 -26.75 -9.44 8.76
N ASN A 193 -27.38 -10.62 8.63
CA ASN A 193 -26.82 -11.77 7.94
C ASN A 193 -26.81 -11.60 6.41
N GLU A 194 -27.62 -10.69 5.87
CA GLU A 194 -27.73 -10.39 4.45
C GLU A 194 -26.93 -9.14 4.07
N ARG A 195 -26.29 -8.50 5.04
CA ARG A 195 -25.61 -7.23 4.84
C ARG A 195 -24.35 -7.36 3.99
N TRP A 196 -23.62 -8.46 4.12
CA TRP A 196 -22.36 -8.71 3.44
C TRP A 196 -22.28 -10.11 2.85
N ASN A 197 -21.73 -10.22 1.64
CA ASN A 197 -21.45 -11.49 0.98
C ASN A 197 -20.18 -11.37 0.14
N MET A 198 -19.67 -12.52 -0.32
CA MET A 198 -18.61 -12.58 -1.31
C MET A 198 -19.21 -12.62 -2.71
N TYR A 199 -18.95 -11.56 -3.49
CA TYR A 199 -19.30 -11.54 -4.92
C TYR A 199 -18.35 -12.45 -5.72
N LEU A 200 -17.05 -12.30 -5.53
CA LEU A 200 -16.01 -13.20 -6.00
C LEU A 200 -15.19 -13.67 -4.81
N LYS A 201 -15.11 -14.98 -4.59
CA LYS A 201 -14.47 -15.57 -3.41
C LYS A 201 -12.95 -15.37 -3.40
N PHE A 202 -12.40 -14.86 -2.30
CA PHE A 202 -10.95 -14.70 -2.07
C PHE A 202 -10.61 -14.80 -0.59
N ASN A 203 -9.31 -14.91 -0.29
CA ASN A 203 -8.84 -14.85 1.09
C ASN A 203 -8.43 -13.42 1.45
N GLN A 204 -9.29 -12.73 2.21
CA GLN A 204 -9.08 -11.34 2.63
C GLN A 204 -7.78 -11.14 3.41
N SER A 205 -7.35 -12.17 4.16
CA SER A 205 -6.12 -12.12 4.97
C SER A 205 -4.82 -12.06 4.14
N TYR A 206 -4.90 -12.19 2.82
CA TYR A 206 -3.74 -12.23 1.93
C TYR A 206 -3.57 -10.97 1.09
N ASN A 207 -4.42 -9.99 1.27
CA ASN A 207 -4.40 -8.73 0.53
C ASN A 207 -4.53 -7.52 1.46
N LEU A 208 -4.18 -6.35 0.95
CA LEU A 208 -4.42 -5.04 1.56
C LEU A 208 -5.25 -4.21 0.58
N TYR A 209 -6.53 -4.00 0.92
CA TYR A 209 -7.41 -3.18 0.08
C TYR A 209 -6.89 -1.76 -0.08
N GLY A 210 -6.95 -1.24 -1.28
CA GLY A 210 -6.52 0.12 -1.59
C GLY A 210 -5.00 0.30 -1.74
N LEU A 211 -4.20 -0.75 -1.52
CA LEU A 211 -2.75 -0.65 -1.69
C LEU A 211 -2.37 -0.34 -3.15
N ASN A 212 -3.03 -0.95 -4.12
CA ASN A 212 -2.80 -0.66 -5.54
C ASN A 212 -3.02 0.81 -5.90
N VAL A 213 -4.06 1.42 -5.32
CA VAL A 213 -4.43 2.83 -5.56
C VAL A 213 -3.48 3.80 -4.86
N ASN A 214 -3.09 3.48 -3.63
CA ASN A 214 -2.36 4.40 -2.74
C ASN A 214 -0.86 4.14 -2.69
N TYR A 215 -0.34 3.11 -3.38
CA TYR A 215 1.04 2.65 -3.28
C TYR A 215 2.06 3.78 -3.48
N SER A 216 1.94 4.56 -4.55
CA SER A 216 2.86 5.66 -4.86
C SER A 216 2.93 6.69 -3.74
N ASP A 217 1.75 7.13 -3.25
CA ASP A 217 1.69 8.12 -2.18
C ASP A 217 2.24 7.58 -0.85
N ILE A 218 1.96 6.31 -0.52
CA ILE A 218 2.47 5.63 0.67
C ILE A 218 3.99 5.58 0.64
N ILE A 219 4.59 5.14 -0.47
CA ILE A 219 6.04 5.05 -0.62
C ILE A 219 6.68 6.43 -0.58
N ASN A 220 6.12 7.41 -1.32
CA ASN A 220 6.67 8.76 -1.39
C ASN A 220 6.63 9.48 -0.05
N LYS A 221 5.57 9.29 0.74
CA LYS A 221 5.42 9.93 2.06
C LYS A 221 6.02 9.10 3.19
N GLY A 222 6.44 7.87 2.92
CA GLY A 222 6.98 6.96 3.92
C GLY A 222 5.98 6.62 5.04
N LYS A 223 4.67 6.68 4.77
CA LYS A 223 3.61 6.48 5.77
C LYS A 223 2.47 5.68 5.21
N VAL A 224 1.88 4.82 6.06
CA VAL A 224 0.66 4.07 5.75
C VAL A 224 -0.31 4.14 6.92
N VAL A 225 -1.60 4.28 6.62
CA VAL A 225 -2.71 4.25 7.60
C VAL A 225 -3.50 2.96 7.38
N ILE A 226 -3.53 2.11 8.40
CA ILE A 226 -4.27 0.85 8.39
C ILE A 226 -5.66 1.08 8.96
N LEU A 227 -6.68 0.66 8.23
CA LEU A 227 -8.09 0.79 8.58
C LEU A 227 -8.76 -0.59 8.55
N GLU A 228 -9.91 -0.73 9.20
CA GLU A 228 -10.65 -1.99 9.19
C GLU A 228 -11.41 -2.20 7.90
N ALA A 229 -12.12 -1.17 7.43
CA ALA A 229 -13.06 -1.27 6.33
C ALA A 229 -12.58 -0.55 5.05
N GLU A 230 -13.00 -1.07 3.91
CA GLU A 230 -12.73 -0.50 2.59
C GLU A 230 -13.29 0.92 2.44
N LYS A 231 -14.48 1.18 2.99
CA LYS A 231 -15.11 2.50 2.95
C LYS A 231 -14.24 3.56 3.59
N SER A 232 -13.56 3.22 4.68
CA SER A 232 -12.65 4.13 5.39
C SER A 232 -11.44 4.51 4.52
N CYS A 233 -10.90 3.57 3.72
CA CYS A 233 -9.87 3.87 2.73
C CYS A 233 -10.37 4.84 1.66
N CYS A 234 -11.60 4.62 1.19
CA CYS A 234 -12.23 5.49 0.20
C CYS A 234 -12.43 6.91 0.76
N HIS A 235 -12.86 7.06 2.01
CA HIS A 235 -12.97 8.37 2.67
C HIS A 235 -11.63 9.10 2.68
N LEU A 236 -10.56 8.44 3.13
CA LEU A 236 -9.23 9.04 3.14
C LEU A 236 -8.80 9.50 1.75
N TYR A 237 -9.00 8.67 0.74
CA TYR A 237 -8.67 9.01 -0.65
C TYR A 237 -9.45 10.24 -1.12
N GLY A 238 -10.77 10.27 -0.92
CA GLY A 238 -11.63 11.40 -1.29
C GLY A 238 -11.25 12.72 -0.61
N TRP A 239 -10.65 12.66 0.60
CA TRP A 239 -10.11 13.83 1.30
C TRP A 239 -8.67 14.19 0.90
N GLY A 240 -8.09 13.51 -0.10
CA GLY A 240 -6.71 13.71 -0.56
C GLY A 240 -5.64 13.05 0.31
N CYS A 241 -6.02 12.26 1.31
CA CYS A 241 -5.11 11.47 2.13
C CYS A 241 -4.93 10.07 1.51
N LYS A 242 -4.07 9.96 0.51
CA LYS A 242 -3.83 8.72 -0.23
C LYS A 242 -2.85 7.79 0.48
N LEU A 243 -3.09 7.53 1.76
CA LEU A 243 -2.23 6.69 2.61
C LEU A 243 -2.97 5.49 3.22
N GLY A 244 -4.28 5.38 2.97
CA GLY A 244 -5.13 4.37 3.58
C GLY A 244 -5.00 3.00 2.91
N VAL A 245 -4.93 1.95 3.74
CA VAL A 245 -5.14 0.55 3.33
C VAL A 245 -6.10 -0.11 4.31
N SER A 246 -6.93 -1.06 3.84
CA SER A 246 -7.75 -1.84 4.76
C SER A 246 -7.25 -3.27 4.87
N VAL A 247 -7.35 -3.80 6.10
CA VAL A 247 -7.05 -5.20 6.42
C VAL A 247 -8.29 -6.07 6.48
N ASN A 248 -9.47 -5.48 6.22
CA ASN A 248 -10.75 -6.18 6.21
C ASN A 248 -11.15 -6.79 7.58
N GLY A 249 -10.91 -6.04 8.65
CA GLY A 249 -11.21 -6.40 10.03
C GLY A 249 -10.21 -5.78 11.02
N HIS A 250 -10.31 -6.15 12.30
CA HIS A 250 -9.46 -5.61 13.37
C HIS A 250 -8.23 -6.47 13.70
N HIS A 251 -7.99 -7.53 12.93
CA HIS A 251 -6.81 -8.39 13.08
C HIS A 251 -5.94 -8.34 11.85
N ILE A 252 -4.67 -7.98 12.01
CA ILE A 252 -3.69 -7.93 10.93
C ILE A 252 -3.05 -9.30 10.80
N SER A 253 -3.36 -10.02 9.73
CA SER A 253 -2.79 -11.34 9.47
C SER A 253 -1.26 -11.27 9.29
N LYS A 254 -0.59 -12.40 9.46
CA LYS A 254 0.88 -12.46 9.24
C LYS A 254 1.28 -12.08 7.81
N VAL A 255 0.48 -12.42 6.81
CA VAL A 255 0.71 -12.02 5.41
C VAL A 255 0.59 -10.50 5.27
N GLN A 256 -0.47 -9.92 5.81
CA GLN A 256 -0.67 -8.46 5.79
C GLN A 256 0.44 -7.73 6.57
N GLN A 257 0.87 -8.25 7.74
CA GLN A 257 2.04 -7.72 8.47
C GLN A 257 3.29 -7.70 7.61
N THR A 258 3.53 -8.75 6.85
CA THR A 258 4.70 -8.82 5.98
C THR A 258 4.59 -7.85 4.82
N LEU A 259 3.42 -7.74 4.20
CA LEU A 259 3.16 -6.73 3.16
C LEU A 259 3.42 -5.31 3.70
N LEU A 260 2.87 -4.98 4.86
CA LEU A 260 3.07 -3.67 5.50
C LEU A 260 4.54 -3.38 5.81
N LYS A 261 5.27 -4.37 6.32
CA LYS A 261 6.72 -4.24 6.60
C LYS A 261 7.53 -4.09 5.32
N SER A 262 7.14 -4.75 4.23
CA SER A 262 7.82 -4.63 2.94
C SER A 262 7.70 -3.26 2.28
N LEU A 263 6.68 -2.47 2.65
CA LEU A 263 6.57 -1.08 2.20
C LEU A 263 7.67 -0.19 2.77
N MET A 264 8.36 -0.64 3.83
CA MET A 264 9.46 0.07 4.49
C MET A 264 9.11 1.52 4.86
N CYS A 265 7.85 1.76 5.25
CA CYS A 265 7.39 3.06 5.69
C CYS A 265 8.09 3.51 6.98
N ASP A 266 8.42 4.78 7.08
CA ASP A 266 8.98 5.38 8.29
C ASP A 266 7.96 5.35 9.44
N GLU A 267 6.66 5.44 9.11
CA GLU A 267 5.58 5.36 10.09
C GLU A 267 4.42 4.48 9.57
N ILE A 268 4.00 3.53 10.39
CA ILE A 268 2.77 2.74 10.20
C ILE A 268 1.77 3.17 11.27
N ILE A 269 0.57 3.58 10.86
CA ILE A 269 -0.46 4.14 11.73
C ILE A 269 -1.64 3.18 11.74
N VAL A 270 -1.99 2.61 12.91
CA VAL A 270 -3.16 1.74 13.06
C VAL A 270 -4.36 2.59 13.46
N GLY A 271 -5.43 2.57 12.67
CA GLY A 271 -6.68 3.31 12.91
C GLY A 271 -7.86 2.37 12.83
N PHE A 272 -8.04 1.55 13.87
CA PHE A 272 -9.18 0.64 14.00
C PHE A 272 -10.42 1.35 14.54
N ASP A 273 -11.58 0.70 14.44
CA ASP A 273 -12.86 1.21 14.90
C ASP A 273 -12.86 1.38 16.42
N LYS A 274 -13.69 2.26 16.92
CA LYS A 274 -13.67 2.66 18.35
C LYS A 274 -14.00 1.52 19.32
N ASP A 275 -14.76 0.54 18.89
CA ASP A 275 -15.14 -0.62 19.71
C ASP A 275 -14.00 -1.63 19.91
N VAL A 276 -12.90 -1.51 19.18
CA VAL A 276 -11.69 -2.32 19.37
C VAL A 276 -10.96 -1.87 20.62
N LYS A 277 -10.69 -2.80 21.54
CA LYS A 277 -10.00 -2.51 22.79
C LYS A 277 -8.56 -2.03 22.56
N GLU A 278 -8.10 -1.07 23.37
CA GLU A 278 -6.75 -0.51 23.24
C GLU A 278 -5.65 -1.58 23.30
N ASP A 279 -5.81 -2.61 24.13
CA ASP A 279 -4.84 -3.71 24.26
C ASP A 279 -4.72 -4.52 22.96
N GLU A 280 -5.83 -4.71 22.25
CA GLU A 280 -5.83 -5.41 20.96
C GLU A 280 -5.15 -4.55 19.86
N VAL A 281 -5.41 -3.25 19.86
CA VAL A 281 -4.71 -2.30 18.96
C VAL A 281 -3.20 -2.33 19.25
N ARG A 282 -2.81 -2.28 20.53
CA ARG A 282 -1.40 -2.37 20.95
C ARG A 282 -0.75 -3.68 20.55
N TYR A 283 -1.45 -4.79 20.69
CA TYR A 283 -0.97 -6.10 20.24
C TYR A 283 -0.65 -6.10 18.73
N ASN A 284 -1.57 -5.58 17.90
CA ASN A 284 -1.31 -5.45 16.45
C ASN A 284 -0.12 -4.53 16.16
N CYS A 285 0.04 -3.43 16.89
CA CYS A 285 1.17 -2.52 16.77
C CYS A 285 2.51 -3.24 17.05
N GLU A 286 2.59 -4.04 18.11
CA GLU A 286 3.80 -4.80 18.46
C GLU A 286 4.20 -5.77 17.34
N GLN A 287 3.21 -6.40 16.67
CA GLN A 287 3.49 -7.31 15.56
C GLN A 287 4.06 -6.59 14.32
N LEU A 288 3.82 -5.29 14.19
CA LEU A 288 4.30 -4.47 13.07
C LEU A 288 5.70 -3.88 13.28
N LYS A 289 6.23 -3.92 14.50
CA LYS A 289 7.58 -3.41 14.79
C LYS A 289 8.63 -4.16 13.96
N SER A 290 9.51 -3.41 13.32
CA SER A 290 10.63 -3.99 12.58
C SER A 290 11.64 -4.60 13.55
N LYS A 291 12.04 -5.83 13.27
CA LYS A 291 13.16 -6.50 13.96
C LYS A 291 14.53 -6.12 13.36
N ASN A 292 14.55 -5.35 12.29
CA ASN A 292 15.78 -4.94 11.62
C ASN A 292 16.55 -3.94 12.51
N ILE A 293 17.84 -4.16 12.67
CA ILE A 293 18.71 -3.31 13.51
C ILE A 293 18.93 -1.94 12.85
N ILE A 294 18.96 -1.89 11.53
CA ILE A 294 19.29 -0.70 10.74
C ILE A 294 18.04 0.14 10.46
N PHE A 295 16.91 -0.51 10.20
CA PHE A 295 15.65 0.17 9.92
C PHE A 295 14.64 -0.06 11.03
N LYS A 296 14.34 1.02 11.76
CA LYS A 296 13.25 1.03 12.75
C LYS A 296 12.14 1.93 12.24
N ASN A 297 11.00 1.32 11.97
CA ASN A 297 9.78 2.04 11.69
C ASN A 297 9.15 2.57 13.00
N LYS A 298 8.52 3.72 12.91
CA LYS A 298 7.64 4.22 13.97
C LYS A 298 6.28 3.55 13.80
N ILE A 299 5.78 2.94 14.87
CA ILE A 299 4.41 2.45 14.93
C ILE A 299 3.61 3.40 15.80
N SER A 300 2.47 3.84 15.31
CA SER A 300 1.51 4.65 16.07
C SER A 300 0.10 4.16 15.85
N TYR A 301 -0.82 4.53 16.72
CA TYR A 301 -2.22 4.16 16.60
C TYR A 301 -3.15 5.32 16.97
N ILE A 302 -4.30 5.34 16.33
CA ILE A 302 -5.41 6.22 16.66
C ILE A 302 -6.24 5.54 17.75
N TYR A 303 -6.47 6.25 18.84
CA TYR A 303 -7.39 5.82 19.90
C TYR A 303 -8.13 7.02 20.45
N ASP A 304 -9.45 6.99 20.35
CA ASP A 304 -10.30 8.12 20.74
C ASP A 304 -10.55 8.13 22.25
N LYS A 305 -9.71 8.86 22.98
CA LYS A 305 -9.85 9.08 24.44
C LYS A 305 -10.82 10.19 24.80
N ASP A 306 -11.11 11.06 23.83
CA ASP A 306 -11.86 12.30 24.05
C ASP A 306 -13.35 12.18 23.69
N GLY A 307 -13.78 11.02 23.17
CA GLY A 307 -15.17 10.78 22.81
C GLY A 307 -15.62 11.50 21.54
N LEU A 308 -14.71 11.72 20.58
CA LEU A 308 -15.02 12.33 19.30
C LEU A 308 -15.83 11.40 18.38
N LEU A 309 -15.71 10.09 18.59
CA LEU A 309 -16.36 9.03 17.83
C LEU A 309 -17.53 8.43 18.60
N GLY A 310 -18.56 7.98 17.89
CA GLY A 310 -19.59 7.11 18.44
C GLY A 310 -19.06 5.70 18.73
N GLU A 311 -19.85 4.88 19.44
CA GLU A 311 -19.43 3.60 20.00
C GLU A 311 -18.86 2.61 18.97
N LYS A 312 -19.35 2.64 17.73
CA LYS A 312 -18.94 1.75 16.62
C LYS A 312 -18.44 2.51 15.40
N ASP A 313 -18.03 3.77 15.59
CA ASP A 313 -17.54 4.57 14.49
C ASP A 313 -16.10 4.17 14.13
N SER A 314 -15.84 4.13 12.85
CA SER A 314 -14.47 4.16 12.36
C SER A 314 -13.86 5.55 12.54
N PRO A 315 -12.54 5.70 12.54
CA PRO A 315 -11.89 7.00 12.62
C PRO A 315 -12.32 7.99 11.52
N THR A 316 -12.94 7.50 10.43
CA THR A 316 -13.36 8.29 9.28
C THR A 316 -14.85 8.66 9.26
N ASP A 317 -15.68 8.09 10.13
CA ASP A 317 -17.14 8.24 10.04
C ASP A 317 -17.63 9.65 10.41
N LYS A 318 -16.85 10.42 11.18
CA LYS A 318 -17.19 11.82 11.57
C LYS A 318 -16.56 12.88 10.65
N GLY A 319 -16.02 12.48 9.50
CA GLY A 319 -15.48 13.38 8.49
C GLY A 319 -14.01 13.74 8.68
N SER A 320 -13.49 14.50 7.70
CA SER A 320 -12.05 14.76 7.57
C SER A 320 -11.45 15.54 8.74
N GLU A 321 -12.19 16.48 9.33
CA GLU A 321 -11.65 17.31 10.42
C GLU A 321 -11.48 16.50 11.71
N VAL A 322 -12.44 15.64 12.04
CA VAL A 322 -12.32 14.73 13.19
C VAL A 322 -11.18 13.73 12.96
N PHE A 323 -11.07 13.18 11.75
CA PHE A 323 -9.96 12.29 11.42
C PHE A 323 -8.60 12.98 11.57
N LYS A 324 -8.43 14.22 11.10
CA LYS A 324 -7.19 15.00 11.24
C LYS A 324 -6.84 15.22 12.71
N GLU A 325 -7.84 15.50 13.54
CA GLU A 325 -7.61 15.70 14.97
C GLU A 325 -7.20 14.40 15.66
N LEU A 326 -7.87 13.29 15.36
CA LEU A 326 -7.49 11.95 15.85
C LEU A 326 -6.07 11.58 15.40
N LEU A 327 -5.74 11.82 14.12
CA LEU A 327 -4.42 11.55 13.58
C LEU A 327 -3.33 12.40 14.25
N LYS A 328 -3.63 13.65 14.59
CA LYS A 328 -2.72 14.53 15.32
C LYS A 328 -2.44 14.03 16.75
N ARG A 329 -3.47 13.46 17.40
CA ARG A 329 -3.39 12.93 18.78
C ARG A 329 -2.97 11.45 18.84
N ARG A 330 -2.57 10.84 17.71
CA ARG A 330 -2.17 9.43 17.68
C ARG A 330 -1.05 9.14 18.69
N ILE A 331 -1.12 7.95 19.27
CA ILE A 331 -0.23 7.48 20.30
C ILE A 331 0.92 6.67 19.66
N VAL A 332 2.13 6.87 20.09
CA VAL A 332 3.28 6.04 19.67
C VAL A 332 3.27 4.74 20.49
N ALA A 333 3.33 3.59 19.79
CA ALA A 333 3.27 2.26 20.40
C ALA A 333 4.66 1.79 20.88
#